data_a7118664eb3aa532133373df072548e7
#
_entry.id   a7118664eb3aa532133373df072548e7
#
_cell.length_a   1.000
_cell.length_b   1.000
_cell.length_c   1.000
_cell.angle_alpha   90.00
_cell.angle_beta   90.00
_cell.angle_gamma   90.00
#
_symmetry.space_group_name_H-M   'P 1'
#
loop_
_entity.id
_entity.type
_entity.pdbx_description
1 polymer ?
#
loop_
_entity_poly.entity_id
_entity_poly.type
_entity_poly.pdbx_seq_one_letter_code
_entity_poly.pdbx_strand_id
1 'polypeptide(L)'
;MKKKERSASEKRDRLLGVATAAPAAILLCVFTVYPVIYLIYRSLYSGSLISLEKEFVGLDNYKEILFDETFHKVLVNTIIYTVLFVGLTMVLAIIIAVWLNSSRQKKLNNMVEACIFTPHVISMVSVSIVFLWLMEPDTGFFNMVLTALGMDKFPFLSSPSTAMLSLVLVMVWKSVGYYVLLVMAALKTVPASIYEAAELDNTPKIRTFFKITLPMISPTILFTCVVASIASFRIFDAVNVMTQGGPVDSTNTLVYYIYAYAFRYGNPGVACA
;
A
#
# COMPACT_ATOMS: atom_id res chain seq x y z
N MET A 1 51.66 7.60 3.78
CA MET A 1 50.54 7.16 2.91
C MET A 1 50.61 7.96 1.61
N LYS A 2 51.04 7.35 0.49
CA LYS A 2 51.11 8.02 -0.84
C LYS A 2 49.68 8.21 -1.40
N LYS A 3 49.25 9.45 -1.55
CA LYS A 3 48.01 9.82 -2.27
C LYS A 3 48.23 9.43 -3.73
N LYS A 4 47.58 8.33 -4.17
CA LYS A 4 47.64 7.84 -5.55
C LYS A 4 47.05 8.94 -6.46
N GLU A 5 47.87 9.59 -7.28
CA GLU A 5 47.39 10.53 -8.30
C GLU A 5 46.49 9.77 -9.27
N ARG A 6 45.24 10.13 -9.27
CA ARG A 6 44.23 9.54 -10.18
C ARG A 6 44.58 9.92 -11.61
N SER A 7 44.62 8.92 -12.50
CA SER A 7 44.87 9.10 -13.95
C SER A 7 43.88 10.09 -14.55
N ALA A 8 44.30 10.82 -15.61
CA ALA A 8 43.43 11.77 -16.32
C ALA A 8 42.14 11.08 -16.87
N SER A 9 42.24 9.80 -17.23
CA SER A 9 41.09 8.97 -17.63
C SER A 9 40.10 8.79 -16.48
N GLU A 10 40.54 8.44 -15.27
CA GLU A 10 39.65 8.27 -14.10
C GLU A 10 38.94 9.57 -13.73
N LYS A 11 39.61 10.73 -13.87
CA LYS A 11 38.96 12.03 -13.63
C LYS A 11 37.89 12.33 -14.66
N ARG A 12 38.12 12.02 -15.94
CA ARG A 12 37.15 12.19 -17.03
C ARG A 12 35.95 11.27 -16.86
N ASP A 13 36.19 9.99 -16.56
CA ASP A 13 35.11 9.01 -16.35
C ASP A 13 34.25 9.38 -15.15
N ARG A 14 34.85 9.90 -14.08
CA ARG A 14 34.10 10.43 -12.94
C ARG A 14 33.29 11.67 -13.30
N LEU A 15 33.87 12.59 -14.08
CA LEU A 15 33.15 13.80 -14.52
C LEU A 15 31.96 13.44 -15.40
N LEU A 16 32.13 12.50 -16.33
CA LEU A 16 31.05 11.97 -17.15
C LEU A 16 29.98 11.27 -16.30
N GLY A 17 30.37 10.45 -15.32
CA GLY A 17 29.43 9.82 -14.40
C GLY A 17 28.63 10.83 -13.58
N VAL A 18 29.27 11.90 -13.09
CA VAL A 18 28.56 12.98 -12.38
C VAL A 18 27.65 13.75 -13.34
N ALA A 19 28.13 14.10 -14.54
CA ALA A 19 27.34 14.84 -15.51
C ALA A 19 26.09 14.06 -15.99
N THR A 20 26.20 12.75 -16.16
CA THR A 20 25.07 11.90 -16.53
C THR A 20 24.06 11.68 -15.39
N ALA A 21 24.53 11.65 -14.14
CA ALA A 21 23.67 11.51 -12.96
C ALA A 21 23.07 12.85 -12.49
N ALA A 22 23.69 13.98 -12.83
CA ALA A 22 23.31 15.29 -12.34
C ALA A 22 21.82 15.68 -12.64
N PRO A 23 21.27 15.46 -13.85
CA PRO A 23 19.88 15.80 -14.12
C PRO A 23 18.90 15.08 -13.18
N ALA A 24 19.11 13.78 -12.97
CA ALA A 24 18.29 12.99 -12.06
C ALA A 24 18.46 13.43 -10.60
N ALA A 25 19.69 13.70 -10.17
CA ALA A 25 19.98 14.19 -8.83
C ALA A 25 19.35 15.56 -8.56
N ILE A 26 19.40 16.48 -9.53
CA ILE A 26 18.79 17.83 -9.43
C ILE A 26 17.27 17.69 -9.28
N LEU A 27 16.61 16.87 -10.12
CA LEU A 27 15.17 16.64 -10.02
C LEU A 27 14.79 16.04 -8.67
N LEU A 28 15.57 15.08 -8.16
CA LEU A 28 15.37 14.48 -6.85
C LEU A 28 15.53 15.50 -5.72
N CYS A 29 16.55 16.37 -5.80
CA CYS A 29 16.75 17.43 -4.82
C CYS A 29 15.60 18.45 -4.83
N VAL A 30 15.14 18.89 -6.01
CA VAL A 30 14.08 19.89 -6.12
C VAL A 30 12.71 19.34 -5.74
N PHE A 31 12.36 18.13 -6.19
CA PHE A 31 11.01 17.59 -6.02
C PHE A 31 10.83 16.65 -4.83
N THR A 32 11.93 16.20 -4.19
CA THR A 32 11.85 15.31 -3.04
C THR A 32 12.53 15.92 -1.82
N VAL A 33 13.81 16.27 -1.91
CA VAL A 33 14.57 16.74 -0.75
C VAL A 33 14.11 18.12 -0.27
N TYR A 34 13.96 19.07 -1.20
CA TYR A 34 13.52 20.43 -0.85
C TYR A 34 12.13 20.46 -0.18
N PRO A 35 11.07 19.77 -0.70
CA PRO A 35 9.79 19.72 -0.02
C PRO A 35 9.86 19.10 1.39
N VAL A 36 10.66 18.06 1.59
CA VAL A 36 10.85 17.44 2.92
C VAL A 36 11.46 18.44 3.89
N ILE A 37 12.52 19.17 3.49
CA ILE A 37 13.13 20.22 4.33
C ILE A 37 12.12 21.32 4.62
N TYR A 38 11.34 21.72 3.62
CA TYR A 38 10.31 22.73 3.78
C TYR A 38 9.19 22.29 4.75
N LEU A 39 8.77 21.02 4.71
CA LEU A 39 7.80 20.46 5.66
C LEU A 39 8.33 20.52 7.10
N ILE A 40 9.60 20.12 7.32
CA ILE A 40 10.24 20.21 8.63
C ILE A 40 10.30 21.66 9.11
N TYR A 41 10.68 22.59 8.23
CA TYR A 41 10.64 24.02 8.56
C TYR A 41 9.20 24.46 8.91
N ARG A 42 8.21 24.08 8.12
CA ARG A 42 6.82 24.48 8.30
C ARG A 42 6.19 23.90 9.57
N SER A 43 6.62 22.72 10.02
CA SER A 43 6.14 22.09 11.25
C SER A 43 6.46 22.89 12.53
N LEU A 44 7.44 23.80 12.48
CA LEU A 44 7.81 24.66 13.59
C LEU A 44 7.00 25.97 13.67
N TYR A 45 6.07 26.17 12.74
CA TYR A 45 5.23 27.36 12.65
C TYR A 45 3.75 27.02 12.74
N SER A 46 2.97 27.85 13.44
CA SER A 46 1.52 27.85 13.38
C SER A 46 1.00 28.77 12.25
N GLY A 47 -0.30 28.76 12.02
CA GLY A 47 -0.99 29.60 11.05
C GLY A 47 -1.56 28.84 9.88
N SER A 48 -2.64 29.38 9.32
CA SER A 48 -3.38 28.80 8.19
C SER A 48 -2.56 28.85 6.89
N LEU A 49 -2.96 28.05 5.90
CA LEU A 49 -2.42 28.12 4.53
C LEU A 49 -2.62 29.50 3.87
N ILE A 50 -3.70 30.19 4.25
CA ILE A 50 -4.11 31.49 3.66
C ILE A 50 -3.55 32.66 4.47
N SER A 51 -3.19 32.46 5.74
CA SER A 51 -2.65 33.50 6.61
C SER A 51 -1.24 33.92 6.17
N LEU A 52 -1.04 35.22 6.04
CA LEU A 52 0.29 35.81 5.82
C LEU A 52 1.14 35.79 7.11
N GLU A 53 0.49 35.78 8.26
CA GLU A 53 1.14 35.73 9.57
C GLU A 53 1.39 34.28 9.97
N LYS A 54 2.66 33.94 10.09
CA LYS A 54 3.15 32.66 10.58
C LYS A 54 3.86 32.91 11.90
N GLU A 55 3.36 32.33 12.96
CA GLU A 55 3.98 32.45 14.28
C GLU A 55 4.91 31.26 14.52
N PHE A 56 6.12 31.54 15.00
CA PHE A 56 7.06 30.47 15.37
C PHE A 56 6.66 29.88 16.71
N VAL A 57 6.24 28.60 16.70
CA VAL A 57 5.77 27.87 17.90
C VAL A 57 6.73 26.76 18.33
N GLY A 58 7.87 26.64 17.67
CA GLY A 58 8.87 25.61 17.99
C GLY A 58 8.29 24.18 17.89
N LEU A 59 8.29 23.45 19.01
CA LEU A 59 7.83 22.05 19.05
C LEU A 59 6.38 21.89 19.55
N ASP A 60 5.60 22.95 19.66
CA ASP A 60 4.25 22.84 20.22
C ASP A 60 3.29 22.06 19.31
N ASN A 61 3.42 22.16 17.98
CA ASN A 61 2.69 21.31 17.05
C ASN A 61 2.96 19.80 17.29
N TYR A 62 4.19 19.43 17.61
CA TYR A 62 4.54 18.03 17.94
C TYR A 62 3.95 17.59 19.27
N LYS A 63 3.91 18.47 20.27
CA LYS A 63 3.26 18.16 21.54
C LYS A 63 1.75 17.99 21.35
N GLU A 64 1.10 18.88 20.60
CA GLU A 64 -0.32 18.78 20.27
C GLU A 64 -0.65 17.40 19.70
N ILE A 65 0.07 16.94 18.69
CA ILE A 65 -0.13 15.62 18.07
C ILE A 65 0.09 14.47 19.06
N LEU A 66 1.19 14.53 19.84
CA LEU A 66 1.55 13.43 20.75
C LEU A 66 0.53 13.23 21.88
N PHE A 67 -0.20 14.27 22.26
CA PHE A 67 -1.24 14.21 23.29
C PHE A 67 -2.67 14.12 22.71
N ASP A 68 -2.83 14.15 21.38
CA ASP A 68 -4.14 13.99 20.74
C ASP A 68 -4.57 12.51 20.75
N GLU A 69 -5.69 12.22 21.42
CA GLU A 69 -6.29 10.89 21.46
C GLU A 69 -6.67 10.39 20.05
N THR A 70 -7.10 11.30 19.19
CA THR A 70 -7.44 10.97 17.78
C THR A 70 -6.21 10.48 17.03
N PHE A 71 -5.06 11.11 17.23
CA PHE A 71 -3.81 10.68 16.61
C PHE A 71 -3.41 9.25 17.01
N HIS A 72 -3.52 8.90 18.31
CA HIS A 72 -3.24 7.54 18.75
C HIS A 72 -4.18 6.52 18.09
N LYS A 73 -5.47 6.85 17.97
CA LYS A 73 -6.44 6.01 17.27
C LYS A 73 -6.08 5.85 15.79
N VAL A 74 -5.67 6.92 15.13
CA VAL A 74 -5.23 6.93 13.73
C VAL A 74 -4.01 6.04 13.51
N LEU A 75 -3.03 6.07 14.41
CA LEU A 75 -1.86 5.17 14.34
C LEU A 75 -2.27 3.71 14.45
N VAL A 76 -3.12 3.38 15.43
CA VAL A 76 -3.64 2.02 15.62
C VAL A 76 -4.42 1.57 14.39
N ASN A 77 -5.32 2.40 13.86
CA ASN A 77 -6.07 2.11 12.63
C ASN A 77 -5.15 1.85 11.43
N THR A 78 -4.11 2.66 11.28
CA THR A 78 -3.14 2.50 10.18
C THR A 78 -2.39 1.18 10.29
N ILE A 79 -2.00 0.77 11.50
CA ILE A 79 -1.36 -0.51 11.75
C ILE A 79 -2.33 -1.66 11.49
N ILE A 80 -3.55 -1.60 12.02
CA ILE A 80 -4.59 -2.63 11.80
C ILE A 80 -4.87 -2.78 10.30
N TYR A 81 -5.10 -1.66 9.59
CA TYR A 81 -5.29 -1.67 8.16
C TYR A 81 -4.12 -2.34 7.43
N THR A 82 -2.88 -1.94 7.75
CA THR A 82 -1.67 -2.49 7.13
C THR A 82 -1.55 -3.99 7.34
N VAL A 83 -1.71 -4.46 8.57
CA VAL A 83 -1.61 -5.89 8.91
C VAL A 83 -2.69 -6.71 8.18
N LEU A 84 -3.93 -6.23 8.19
CA LEU A 84 -5.04 -6.90 7.50
C LEU A 84 -4.85 -6.88 5.98
N PHE A 85 -4.52 -5.73 5.39
CA PHE A 85 -4.33 -5.59 3.94
C PHE A 85 -3.16 -6.44 3.45
N VAL A 86 -1.98 -6.31 4.07
CA VAL A 86 -0.78 -7.06 3.66
C VAL A 86 -0.98 -8.56 3.89
N GLY A 87 -1.50 -8.95 5.05
CA GLY A 87 -1.73 -10.35 5.40
C GLY A 87 -2.70 -11.02 4.42
N LEU A 88 -3.89 -10.46 4.23
CA LEU A 88 -4.89 -11.01 3.31
C LEU A 88 -4.40 -11.00 1.85
N THR A 89 -3.80 -9.90 1.41
CA THR A 89 -3.30 -9.78 0.03
C THR A 89 -2.22 -10.81 -0.26
N MET A 90 -1.24 -10.96 0.64
CA MET A 90 -0.13 -11.91 0.44
C MET A 90 -0.60 -13.36 0.49
N VAL A 91 -1.47 -13.72 1.44
CA VAL A 91 -2.03 -15.08 1.51
C VAL A 91 -2.80 -15.42 0.23
N LEU A 92 -3.69 -14.53 -0.21
CA LEU A 92 -4.46 -14.75 -1.44
C LEU A 92 -3.55 -14.76 -2.68
N ALA A 93 -2.57 -13.84 -2.77
CA ALA A 93 -1.64 -13.79 -3.88
C ALA A 93 -0.82 -15.08 -4.02
N ILE A 94 -0.33 -15.63 -2.91
CA ILE A 94 0.43 -16.89 -2.90
C ILE A 94 -0.48 -18.05 -3.32
N ILE A 95 -1.68 -18.16 -2.75
CA ILE A 95 -2.63 -19.25 -3.07
C ILE A 95 -2.97 -19.22 -4.56
N ILE A 96 -3.36 -18.05 -5.08
CA ILE A 96 -3.76 -17.89 -6.48
C ILE A 96 -2.57 -18.14 -7.43
N ALA A 97 -1.38 -17.60 -7.10
CA ALA A 97 -0.18 -17.77 -7.93
C ALA A 97 0.24 -19.24 -8.00
N VAL A 98 0.23 -19.96 -6.88
CA VAL A 98 0.54 -21.41 -6.84
C VAL A 98 -0.49 -22.22 -7.64
N TRP A 99 -1.77 -21.89 -7.50
CA TRP A 99 -2.84 -22.54 -8.26
C TRP A 99 -2.65 -22.32 -9.78
N LEU A 100 -2.43 -21.09 -10.23
CA LEU A 100 -2.18 -20.75 -11.63
C LEU A 100 -0.91 -21.43 -12.16
N ASN A 101 0.17 -21.45 -11.38
CA ASN A 101 1.44 -22.08 -11.78
C ASN A 101 1.32 -23.60 -11.92
N SER A 102 0.44 -24.24 -11.15
CA SER A 102 0.20 -25.69 -11.18
C SER A 102 -0.71 -26.13 -12.32
N SER A 103 -1.47 -25.23 -12.90
CA SER A 103 -2.47 -25.54 -13.93
C SER A 103 -1.80 -25.70 -15.31
N ARG A 104 -2.16 -26.77 -16.02
CA ARG A 104 -1.67 -27.07 -17.39
C ARG A 104 -2.40 -26.26 -18.48
N GLN A 105 -3.51 -25.61 -18.15
CA GLN A 105 -4.37 -24.93 -19.14
C GLN A 105 -3.93 -23.48 -19.39
N LYS A 106 -2.87 -23.29 -20.18
CA LYS A 106 -2.27 -21.96 -20.45
C LYS A 106 -3.27 -20.88 -20.86
N LYS A 107 -4.24 -21.19 -21.72
CA LYS A 107 -5.24 -20.19 -22.18
C LYS A 107 -6.16 -19.72 -21.07
N LEU A 108 -6.63 -20.66 -20.24
CA LEU A 108 -7.48 -20.34 -19.10
C LEU A 108 -6.69 -19.53 -18.05
N ASN A 109 -5.44 -19.93 -17.77
CA ASN A 109 -4.59 -19.21 -16.83
C ASN A 109 -4.37 -17.75 -17.26
N ASN A 110 -4.05 -17.51 -18.54
CA ASN A 110 -3.86 -16.15 -19.05
C ASN A 110 -5.14 -15.30 -18.92
N MET A 111 -6.30 -15.90 -19.17
CA MET A 111 -7.58 -15.22 -18.98
C MET A 111 -7.84 -14.87 -17.51
N VAL A 112 -7.61 -15.83 -16.61
CA VAL A 112 -7.76 -15.62 -15.15
C VAL A 112 -6.77 -14.56 -14.65
N GLU A 113 -5.51 -14.60 -15.09
CA GLU A 113 -4.51 -13.57 -14.77
C GLU A 113 -5.00 -12.18 -15.22
N ALA A 114 -5.50 -12.05 -16.46
CA ALA A 114 -6.05 -10.80 -16.96
C ALA A 114 -7.24 -10.32 -16.14
N CYS A 115 -8.19 -11.20 -15.81
CA CYS A 115 -9.37 -10.86 -15.01
C CYS A 115 -9.00 -10.40 -13.60
N ILE A 116 -8.04 -11.06 -12.94
CA ILE A 116 -7.61 -10.72 -11.57
C ILE A 116 -6.78 -9.43 -11.57
N PHE A 117 -6.03 -9.16 -12.63
CA PHE A 117 -5.22 -7.95 -12.75
C PHE A 117 -6.05 -6.71 -13.16
N THR A 118 -7.12 -6.89 -13.91
CA THR A 118 -7.97 -5.78 -14.41
C THR A 118 -8.39 -4.78 -13.34
N PRO A 119 -8.85 -5.17 -12.13
CA PRO A 119 -9.19 -4.23 -11.08
C PRO A 119 -8.06 -3.28 -10.67
N HIS A 120 -6.81 -3.74 -10.77
CA HIS A 120 -5.64 -2.92 -10.42
C HIS A 120 -5.47 -1.71 -11.34
N VAL A 121 -5.85 -1.81 -12.60
CA VAL A 121 -5.71 -0.75 -13.61
C VAL A 121 -6.76 0.36 -13.45
N ILE A 122 -7.91 0.03 -12.86
CA ILE A 122 -9.02 0.98 -12.68
C ILE A 122 -8.63 2.06 -11.65
N SER A 123 -9.04 3.31 -11.90
CA SER A 123 -8.84 4.42 -10.94
C SER A 123 -9.38 4.08 -9.56
N MET A 124 -8.63 4.40 -8.50
CA MET A 124 -9.06 4.14 -7.12
C MET A 124 -10.32 4.91 -6.76
N VAL A 125 -10.44 6.16 -7.20
CA VAL A 125 -11.64 6.98 -6.98
C VAL A 125 -12.87 6.34 -7.60
N SER A 126 -12.76 5.84 -8.85
CA SER A 126 -13.89 5.16 -9.53
C SER A 126 -14.29 3.89 -8.80
N VAL A 127 -13.33 3.06 -8.37
CA VAL A 127 -13.60 1.87 -7.57
C VAL A 127 -14.30 2.25 -6.27
N SER A 128 -13.80 3.26 -5.57
CA SER A 128 -14.37 3.71 -4.30
C SER A 128 -15.82 4.15 -4.43
N ILE A 129 -16.15 4.92 -5.48
CA ILE A 129 -17.53 5.38 -5.72
C ILE A 129 -18.46 4.18 -6.02
N VAL A 130 -18.01 3.22 -6.84
CA VAL A 130 -18.81 2.03 -7.16
C VAL A 130 -19.05 1.19 -5.89
N PHE A 131 -18.01 0.95 -5.08
CA PHE A 131 -18.16 0.17 -3.86
C PHE A 131 -18.95 0.91 -2.78
N LEU A 132 -18.86 2.24 -2.69
CA LEU A 132 -19.72 3.04 -1.83
C LEU A 132 -21.21 2.80 -2.13
N TRP A 133 -21.58 2.79 -3.42
CA TRP A 133 -22.94 2.47 -3.84
C TRP A 133 -23.30 0.99 -3.60
N LEU A 134 -22.41 0.03 -3.91
CA LEU A 134 -22.66 -1.40 -3.70
C LEU A 134 -22.85 -1.76 -2.22
N MET A 135 -22.17 -1.03 -1.31
CA MET A 135 -22.18 -1.23 0.14
C MET A 135 -23.16 -0.31 0.89
N GLU A 136 -23.97 0.46 0.15
CA GLU A 136 -24.97 1.33 0.76
C GLU A 136 -25.93 0.49 1.62
N PRO A 137 -26.30 0.92 2.86
CA PRO A 137 -27.04 0.09 3.82
C PRO A 137 -28.42 -0.33 3.35
N ASP A 138 -29.16 0.56 2.69
CA ASP A 138 -30.57 0.32 2.37
C ASP A 138 -30.82 -0.20 0.98
N THR A 139 -30.19 0.37 -0.04
CA THR A 139 -30.40 0.10 -1.46
C THR A 139 -29.18 -0.51 -2.15
N GLY A 140 -28.08 -0.72 -1.42
CA GLY A 140 -26.85 -1.28 -1.95
C GLY A 140 -27.01 -2.73 -2.43
N PHE A 141 -26.37 -3.04 -3.55
CA PHE A 141 -26.45 -4.36 -4.19
C PHE A 141 -26.13 -5.51 -3.24
N PHE A 142 -25.11 -5.37 -2.39
CA PHE A 142 -24.72 -6.44 -1.46
C PHE A 142 -25.83 -6.74 -0.44
N ASN A 143 -26.46 -5.71 0.12
CA ASN A 143 -27.55 -5.89 1.06
C ASN A 143 -28.85 -6.38 0.38
N MET A 144 -29.08 -6.02 -0.89
CA MET A 144 -30.16 -6.62 -1.68
C MET A 144 -29.97 -8.13 -1.83
N VAL A 145 -28.74 -8.58 -2.15
CA VAL A 145 -28.42 -10.01 -2.27
C VAL A 145 -28.57 -10.73 -0.93
N LEU A 146 -28.03 -10.17 0.17
CA LEU A 146 -28.14 -10.74 1.51
C LEU A 146 -29.60 -10.92 1.91
N THR A 147 -30.43 -9.89 1.73
CA THR A 147 -31.86 -9.94 2.04
C THR A 147 -32.59 -10.95 1.16
N ALA A 148 -32.26 -11.07 -0.12
CA ALA A 148 -32.83 -12.07 -1.01
C ALA A 148 -32.51 -13.50 -0.60
N LEU A 149 -31.36 -13.71 0.08
CA LEU A 149 -30.93 -14.99 0.68
C LEU A 149 -31.52 -15.24 2.08
N GLY A 150 -32.39 -14.33 2.58
CA GLY A 150 -33.00 -14.43 3.91
C GLY A 150 -32.04 -14.04 5.05
N MET A 151 -30.93 -13.34 4.75
CA MET A 151 -29.98 -12.85 5.74
C MET A 151 -30.30 -11.40 6.14
N ASP A 152 -29.90 -11.01 7.34
CA ASP A 152 -30.00 -9.62 7.78
C ASP A 152 -29.06 -8.70 6.98
N LYS A 153 -29.42 -7.42 6.91
CA LYS A 153 -28.57 -6.38 6.31
C LYS A 153 -27.26 -6.28 7.07
N PHE A 154 -26.16 -6.20 6.33
CA PHE A 154 -24.84 -6.02 6.91
C PHE A 154 -24.38 -4.56 6.84
N PRO A 155 -23.97 -3.95 7.96
CA PRO A 155 -23.61 -2.53 8.00
C PRO A 155 -22.17 -2.29 7.50
N PHE A 156 -21.89 -2.57 6.24
CA PHE A 156 -20.55 -2.55 5.63
C PHE A 156 -19.70 -1.34 6.07
N LEU A 157 -20.13 -0.14 5.71
CA LEU A 157 -19.39 1.11 5.96
C LEU A 157 -20.02 1.96 7.07
N SER A 158 -21.20 1.61 7.56
CA SER A 158 -22.00 2.40 8.49
C SER A 158 -21.73 2.06 9.97
N SER A 159 -21.02 0.97 10.26
CA SER A 159 -20.65 0.58 11.64
C SER A 159 -19.14 0.67 11.87
N PRO A 160 -18.69 1.18 13.03
CA PRO A 160 -17.27 1.23 13.38
C PRO A 160 -16.58 -0.14 13.38
N SER A 161 -17.31 -1.22 13.69
CA SER A 161 -16.77 -2.58 13.76
C SER A 161 -16.53 -3.21 12.40
N THR A 162 -17.24 -2.77 11.34
CA THR A 162 -17.21 -3.39 10.02
C THR A 162 -16.54 -2.53 8.95
N ALA A 163 -16.52 -1.21 9.15
CA ALA A 163 -16.05 -0.27 8.13
C ALA A 163 -14.58 -0.50 7.74
N MET A 164 -13.69 -0.75 8.70
CA MET A 164 -12.27 -1.02 8.43
C MET A 164 -12.10 -2.30 7.60
N LEU A 165 -12.80 -3.39 7.98
CA LEU A 165 -12.72 -4.65 7.25
C LEU A 165 -13.29 -4.53 5.83
N SER A 166 -14.41 -3.82 5.66
CA SER A 166 -15.02 -3.57 4.36
C SER A 166 -14.07 -2.80 3.43
N LEU A 167 -13.40 -1.77 3.96
CA LEU A 167 -12.39 -1.02 3.23
C LEU A 167 -11.20 -1.92 2.83
N VAL A 168 -10.70 -2.74 3.75
CA VAL A 168 -9.61 -3.70 3.47
C VAL A 168 -10.00 -4.67 2.36
N LEU A 169 -11.21 -5.23 2.38
CA LEU A 169 -11.66 -6.20 1.37
C LEU A 169 -11.72 -5.58 -0.03
N VAL A 170 -12.20 -4.34 -0.15
CA VAL A 170 -12.18 -3.60 -1.44
C VAL A 170 -10.75 -3.40 -1.93
N MET A 171 -9.85 -3.01 -1.06
CA MET A 171 -8.46 -2.77 -1.41
C MET A 171 -7.71 -4.05 -1.76
N VAL A 172 -7.98 -5.14 -1.06
CA VAL A 172 -7.44 -6.47 -1.38
C VAL A 172 -7.92 -6.91 -2.76
N TRP A 173 -9.24 -6.84 -3.02
CA TRP A 173 -9.81 -7.18 -4.33
C TRP A 173 -9.16 -6.37 -5.45
N LYS A 174 -8.99 -5.08 -5.26
CA LYS A 174 -8.36 -4.19 -6.26
C LYS A 174 -6.90 -4.54 -6.51
N SER A 175 -6.17 -4.94 -5.49
CA SER A 175 -4.70 -4.99 -5.53
C SER A 175 -4.13 -6.39 -5.68
N VAL A 176 -4.86 -7.43 -5.30
CA VAL A 176 -4.36 -8.81 -5.22
C VAL A 176 -3.75 -9.29 -6.55
N GLY A 177 -4.33 -8.91 -7.69
CA GLY A 177 -3.83 -9.31 -9.01
C GLY A 177 -2.41 -8.84 -9.30
N TYR A 178 -2.05 -7.64 -8.90
CA TYR A 178 -0.68 -7.13 -8.99
C TYR A 178 0.31 -8.00 -8.21
N TYR A 179 -0.04 -8.35 -6.97
CA TYR A 179 0.80 -9.20 -6.11
C TYR A 179 0.86 -10.65 -6.60
N VAL A 180 -0.23 -11.16 -7.17
CA VAL A 180 -0.25 -12.49 -7.85
C VAL A 180 0.81 -12.54 -8.94
N LEU A 181 0.90 -11.52 -9.80
CA LEU A 181 1.90 -11.47 -10.87
C LEU A 181 3.34 -11.45 -10.34
N LEU A 182 3.61 -10.73 -9.25
CA LEU A 182 4.93 -10.71 -8.63
C LEU A 182 5.32 -12.09 -8.06
N VAL A 183 4.39 -12.76 -7.37
CA VAL A 183 4.63 -14.10 -6.83
C VAL A 183 4.78 -15.12 -7.96
N MET A 184 3.98 -15.03 -9.04
CA MET A 184 4.12 -15.89 -10.21
C MET A 184 5.49 -15.71 -10.91
N ALA A 185 5.96 -14.46 -11.02
CA ALA A 185 7.30 -14.21 -11.55
C ALA A 185 8.37 -14.91 -10.70
N ALA A 186 8.25 -14.87 -9.37
CA ALA A 186 9.14 -15.57 -8.46
C ALA A 186 9.06 -17.11 -8.63
N LEU A 187 7.85 -17.66 -8.74
CA LEU A 187 7.66 -19.11 -8.95
C LEU A 187 8.32 -19.59 -10.24
N LYS A 188 8.34 -18.80 -11.29
CA LYS A 188 9.00 -19.11 -12.56
C LYS A 188 10.53 -19.12 -12.49
N THR A 189 11.13 -18.57 -11.44
CA THR A 189 12.61 -18.61 -11.24
C THR A 189 13.07 -19.92 -10.62
N VAL A 190 12.18 -20.72 -10.04
CA VAL A 190 12.50 -22.03 -9.45
C VAL A 190 12.74 -23.04 -10.58
N PRO A 191 13.94 -23.68 -10.66
CA PRO A 191 14.26 -24.65 -11.70
C PRO A 191 13.30 -25.84 -11.71
N ALA A 192 12.84 -26.24 -12.90
CA ALA A 192 11.93 -27.38 -13.05
C ALA A 192 12.51 -28.70 -12.50
N SER A 193 13.84 -28.87 -12.62
CA SER A 193 14.55 -30.05 -12.12
C SER A 193 14.34 -30.30 -10.62
N ILE A 194 14.08 -29.26 -9.82
CA ILE A 194 13.81 -29.38 -8.39
C ILE A 194 12.43 -30.03 -8.16
N TYR A 195 11.44 -29.66 -8.96
CA TYR A 195 10.10 -30.27 -8.89
C TYR A 195 10.13 -31.72 -9.39
N GLU A 196 10.89 -32.00 -10.47
CA GLU A 196 11.10 -33.34 -11.00
C GLU A 196 11.76 -34.26 -9.96
N ALA A 197 12.80 -33.76 -9.27
CA ALA A 197 13.44 -34.52 -8.20
C ALA A 197 12.49 -34.81 -7.02
N ALA A 198 11.68 -33.81 -6.62
CA ALA A 198 10.68 -33.99 -5.58
C ALA A 198 9.57 -35.01 -5.97
N GLU A 199 9.23 -35.06 -7.28
CA GLU A 199 8.27 -36.03 -7.80
C GLU A 199 8.84 -37.44 -7.82
N LEU A 200 10.13 -37.61 -8.18
CA LEU A 200 10.84 -38.91 -8.13
C LEU A 200 10.94 -39.45 -6.68
N ASP A 201 11.11 -38.54 -5.72
CA ASP A 201 11.11 -38.89 -4.29
C ASP A 201 9.69 -39.13 -3.71
N ASN A 202 8.65 -39.11 -4.54
CA ASN A 202 7.24 -39.17 -4.11
C ASN A 202 6.89 -38.15 -3.01
N THR A 203 7.52 -37.01 -2.99
CA THR A 203 7.26 -35.95 -1.98
C THR A 203 5.88 -35.32 -2.20
N PRO A 204 4.98 -35.25 -1.19
CA PRO A 204 3.67 -34.63 -1.31
C PRO A 204 3.78 -33.14 -1.72
N LYS A 205 2.92 -32.65 -2.62
CA LYS A 205 2.92 -31.28 -3.14
C LYS A 205 2.94 -30.21 -2.05
N ILE A 206 2.19 -30.42 -0.96
CA ILE A 206 2.17 -29.52 0.20
C ILE A 206 3.55 -29.44 0.87
N ARG A 207 4.24 -30.57 1.04
CA ARG A 207 5.59 -30.61 1.61
C ARG A 207 6.61 -29.95 0.68
N THR A 208 6.52 -30.21 -0.62
CA THR A 208 7.34 -29.54 -1.65
C THR A 208 7.15 -28.04 -1.59
N PHE A 209 5.89 -27.55 -1.46
CA PHE A 209 5.61 -26.13 -1.35
C PHE A 209 6.28 -25.50 -0.13
N PHE A 210 6.01 -26.01 1.07
CA PHE A 210 6.52 -25.38 2.30
C PHE A 210 8.01 -25.57 2.53
N LYS A 211 8.61 -26.69 2.10
CA LYS A 211 10.02 -26.99 2.35
C LYS A 211 10.96 -26.61 1.21
N ILE A 212 10.46 -26.44 0.01
CA ILE A 212 11.29 -26.15 -1.17
C ILE A 212 10.85 -24.84 -1.83
N THR A 213 9.61 -24.79 -2.33
CA THR A 213 9.15 -23.63 -3.14
C THR A 213 9.13 -22.35 -2.31
N LEU A 214 8.46 -22.34 -1.17
CA LEU A 214 8.29 -21.16 -0.33
C LEU A 214 9.64 -20.58 0.16
N PRO A 215 10.61 -21.37 0.66
CA PRO A 215 11.93 -20.86 1.00
C PRO A 215 12.69 -20.28 -0.20
N MET A 216 12.59 -20.87 -1.39
CA MET A 216 13.27 -20.39 -2.59
C MET A 216 12.73 -19.05 -3.07
N ILE A 217 11.43 -18.80 -2.97
CA ILE A 217 10.80 -17.54 -3.36
C ILE A 217 10.70 -16.53 -2.22
N SER A 218 11.13 -16.89 -1.00
CA SER A 218 11.01 -16.05 0.20
C SER A 218 11.62 -14.65 0.05
N PRO A 219 12.76 -14.43 -0.64
CA PRO A 219 13.28 -13.08 -0.85
C PRO A 219 12.30 -12.20 -1.63
N THR A 220 11.64 -12.76 -2.65
CA THR A 220 10.64 -12.03 -3.42
C THR A 220 9.37 -11.80 -2.61
N ILE A 221 8.95 -12.76 -1.78
CA ILE A 221 7.81 -12.57 -0.86
C ILE A 221 8.11 -11.45 0.12
N LEU A 222 9.30 -11.42 0.73
CA LEU A 222 9.70 -10.34 1.64
C LEU A 222 9.68 -8.99 0.93
N PHE A 223 10.28 -8.88 -0.26
CA PHE A 223 10.23 -7.68 -1.08
C PHE A 223 8.78 -7.24 -1.35
N THR A 224 7.93 -8.17 -1.74
CA THR A 224 6.52 -7.92 -2.04
C THR A 224 5.75 -7.47 -0.80
N CYS A 225 6.02 -8.05 0.38
CA CYS A 225 5.46 -7.59 1.65
C CYS A 225 5.87 -6.16 1.99
N VAL A 226 7.15 -5.80 1.77
CA VAL A 226 7.62 -4.43 2.00
C VAL A 226 6.91 -3.45 1.05
N VAL A 227 6.80 -3.77 -0.23
CA VAL A 227 6.08 -2.94 -1.22
C VAL A 227 4.60 -2.78 -0.84
N ALA A 228 3.95 -3.87 -0.43
CA ALA A 228 2.55 -3.85 0.04
C ALA A 228 2.38 -3.00 1.31
N SER A 229 3.33 -3.08 2.25
CA SER A 229 3.33 -2.26 3.46
C SER A 229 3.47 -0.78 3.14
N ILE A 230 4.41 -0.40 2.27
CA ILE A 230 4.55 0.99 1.82
C ILE A 230 3.25 1.49 1.15
N ALA A 231 2.63 0.68 0.31
CA ALA A 231 1.37 1.02 -0.34
C ALA A 231 0.23 1.19 0.68
N SER A 232 0.17 0.34 1.71
CA SER A 232 -0.87 0.40 2.75
C SER A 232 -0.76 1.63 3.64
N PHE A 233 0.45 2.04 4.04
CA PHE A 233 0.65 3.29 4.79
C PHE A 233 0.22 4.54 4.02
N ARG A 234 0.18 4.48 2.69
CA ARG A 234 -0.19 5.58 1.81
C ARG A 234 -1.67 5.59 1.41
N ILE A 235 -2.50 4.77 2.06
CA ILE A 235 -3.93 4.75 1.75
C ILE A 235 -4.56 6.12 2.01
N PHE A 236 -5.21 6.68 1.00
CA PHE A 236 -5.90 7.96 1.07
C PHE A 236 -7.23 7.94 0.32
N ASP A 237 -7.21 7.68 -0.99
CA ASP A 237 -8.38 7.83 -1.87
C ASP A 237 -9.59 7.02 -1.40
N ALA A 238 -9.37 5.76 -1.01
CA ALA A 238 -10.44 4.90 -0.53
C ALA A 238 -11.04 5.41 0.77
N VAL A 239 -10.22 5.82 1.72
CA VAL A 239 -10.68 6.40 2.99
C VAL A 239 -11.43 7.70 2.74
N ASN A 240 -10.88 8.60 1.92
CA ASN A 240 -11.47 9.90 1.65
C ASN A 240 -12.81 9.81 0.91
N VAL A 241 -12.97 8.86 -0.02
CA VAL A 241 -14.19 8.73 -0.83
C VAL A 241 -15.24 7.87 -0.13
N MET A 242 -14.84 6.73 0.46
CA MET A 242 -15.81 5.75 0.98
C MET A 242 -16.27 6.05 2.40
N THR A 243 -15.39 6.52 3.29
CA THR A 243 -15.70 6.62 4.72
C THR A 243 -15.43 8.00 5.31
N GLN A 244 -14.59 8.80 4.67
CA GLN A 244 -14.11 10.08 5.23
C GLN A 244 -13.56 9.94 6.66
N GLY A 245 -12.87 8.82 6.93
CA GLY A 245 -12.34 8.50 8.24
C GLY A 245 -13.34 7.87 9.22
N GLY A 246 -14.64 7.92 8.91
CA GLY A 246 -15.72 7.44 9.77
C GLY A 246 -16.06 5.94 9.63
N PRO A 247 -17.11 5.50 10.34
CA PRO A 247 -17.80 6.22 11.41
C PRO A 247 -16.94 6.30 12.69
N VAL A 248 -17.06 7.41 13.43
CA VAL A 248 -16.35 7.63 14.71
C VAL A 248 -14.84 7.40 14.62
N ASP A 249 -14.19 7.91 13.57
CA ASP A 249 -12.74 7.75 13.28
C ASP A 249 -12.26 6.29 13.17
N SER A 250 -13.16 5.32 12.93
CA SER A 250 -12.79 3.91 12.85
C SER A 250 -11.96 3.54 11.63
N THR A 251 -12.00 4.35 10.58
CA THR A 251 -11.20 4.19 9.36
C THR A 251 -10.27 5.37 9.10
N ASN A 252 -10.15 6.30 10.05
CA ASN A 252 -9.24 7.41 9.95
C ASN A 252 -7.80 6.88 10.00
N THR A 253 -7.05 7.09 8.91
CA THR A 253 -5.67 6.63 8.72
C THR A 253 -4.72 7.80 8.65
N LEU A 254 -3.42 7.57 8.80
CA LEU A 254 -2.41 8.61 8.92
C LEU A 254 -2.45 9.63 7.79
N VAL A 255 -2.51 9.18 6.53
CA VAL A 255 -2.51 10.10 5.37
C VAL A 255 -3.83 10.89 5.29
N TYR A 256 -4.95 10.28 5.64
CA TYR A 256 -6.23 11.00 5.70
C TYR A 256 -6.24 12.02 6.84
N TYR A 257 -5.69 11.70 8.00
CA TYR A 257 -5.53 12.61 9.14
C TYR A 257 -4.67 13.83 8.77
N ILE A 258 -3.50 13.60 8.13
CA ILE A 258 -2.64 14.68 7.60
C ILE A 258 -3.43 15.58 6.65
N TYR A 259 -4.18 14.99 5.72
CA TYR A 259 -5.00 15.75 4.78
C TYR A 259 -6.08 16.58 5.49
N ALA A 260 -6.75 16.01 6.48
CA ALA A 260 -7.79 16.70 7.23
C ALA A 260 -7.21 17.92 7.98
N TYR A 261 -6.07 17.76 8.64
CA TYR A 261 -5.41 18.88 9.31
C TYR A 261 -4.92 19.96 8.35
N ALA A 262 -4.30 19.55 7.23
CA ALA A 262 -3.77 20.51 6.26
C ALA A 262 -4.87 21.31 5.54
N PHE A 263 -5.94 20.63 5.08
CA PHE A 263 -6.86 21.19 4.10
C PHE A 263 -8.30 21.40 4.64
N ARG A 264 -8.75 20.62 5.61
CA ARG A 264 -10.09 20.77 6.20
C ARG A 264 -10.08 21.66 7.44
N TYR A 265 -9.12 21.44 8.33
CA TYR A 265 -9.00 22.24 9.57
C TYR A 265 -8.11 23.47 9.41
N GLY A 266 -7.39 23.56 8.29
CA GLY A 266 -6.57 24.74 7.98
C GLY A 266 -5.36 24.90 8.90
N ASN A 267 -4.88 23.82 9.53
CA ASN A 267 -3.70 23.80 10.40
C ASN A 267 -2.53 23.02 9.75
N PRO A 268 -1.84 23.60 8.76
CA PRO A 268 -0.73 22.94 8.09
C PRO A 268 0.50 22.76 8.96
N GLY A 269 0.65 23.50 10.06
CA GLY A 269 1.75 23.31 11.02
C GLY A 269 1.70 21.93 11.66
N VAL A 270 0.52 21.57 12.20
CA VAL A 270 0.26 20.23 12.76
C VAL A 270 0.34 19.14 11.69
N ALA A 271 -0.20 19.38 10.50
CA ALA A 271 -0.12 18.42 9.40
C ALA A 271 1.33 18.12 8.94
N CYS A 272 2.25 19.08 9.11
CA CYS A 272 3.66 18.94 8.77
C CYS A 272 4.50 18.33 9.90
N ALA A 273 4.05 18.39 11.15
CA ALA A 273 4.70 17.80 12.33
C ALA A 273 4.43 16.30 12.42
#